data_782393398801b9d3bc932a2aa7544aea
#
_entry.id   782393398801b9d3bc932a2aa7544aea
#
_cell.length_a   1.000
_cell.length_b   1.000
_cell.length_c   1.000
_cell.angle_alpha   90.00
_cell.angle_beta   90.00
_cell.angle_gamma   90.00
#
_symmetry.space_group_name_H-M   'P 1'
#
loop_
_entity.id
_entity.type
_entity.pdbx_description
1 polymer ?
#
loop_
_entity_poly.entity_id
_entity_poly.type
_entity_poly.pdbx_seq_one_letter_code
_entity_poly.pdbx_strand_id
1 'polypeptide(L)'
;LSVFDGFSLETIDTGQIEVRARIGGDGPPLLLLHGNPQTHLMWRRVAPRLAEHFTVVAPDLRGYGKTSKPHSSPDHAPYSKRVMAIDQIELMARLGHHRFSAAGHDRGGRVAYRLALDH
;
A
#
# COMPACT_ATOMS: atom_id res chain seq x y z
N LEU A 1 19.67 -12.57 6.85
CA LEU A 1 19.30 -11.20 7.15
C LEU A 1 17.90 -10.89 6.60
N SER A 2 17.09 -10.28 7.40
CA SER A 2 15.77 -9.82 6.95
C SER A 2 15.92 -8.57 6.11
N VAL A 3 15.28 -8.53 4.94
CA VAL A 3 15.28 -7.35 4.07
C VAL A 3 14.39 -6.22 4.59
N PHE A 4 13.48 -6.55 5.52
CA PHE A 4 12.62 -5.58 6.20
C PHE A 4 12.87 -5.62 7.71
N ASP A 5 14.15 -5.55 8.08
CA ASP A 5 14.53 -5.59 9.47
C ASP A 5 13.87 -4.43 10.24
N GLY A 6 13.27 -4.75 11.38
CA GLY A 6 12.51 -3.77 12.18
C GLY A 6 11.07 -3.53 11.72
N PHE A 7 10.65 -4.14 10.60
CA PHE A 7 9.27 -4.02 10.11
C PHE A 7 8.43 -5.21 10.57
N SER A 8 7.16 -4.96 10.87
CA SER A 8 6.18 -6.03 11.04
C SER A 8 5.53 -6.35 9.71
N LEU A 9 5.10 -7.61 9.54
CA LEU A 9 4.33 -8.05 8.39
C LEU A 9 2.93 -8.35 8.89
N GLU A 10 1.94 -7.60 8.41
CA GLU A 10 0.58 -7.66 8.92
C GLU A 10 -0.43 -7.87 7.81
N THR A 11 -1.55 -8.49 8.16
CA THR A 11 -2.72 -8.58 7.31
C THR A 11 -3.81 -7.74 7.96
N ILE A 12 -4.27 -6.71 7.26
CA ILE A 12 -5.25 -5.76 7.77
C ILE A 12 -6.55 -5.94 6.99
N ASP A 13 -7.63 -6.21 7.71
CA ASP A 13 -8.98 -6.29 7.15
C ASP A 13 -9.55 -4.88 7.09
N THR A 14 -9.80 -4.38 5.87
CA THR A 14 -10.36 -3.04 5.65
C THR A 14 -11.88 -3.03 5.66
N GLY A 15 -12.49 -4.21 5.78
CA GLY A 15 -13.94 -4.37 5.63
C GLY A 15 -14.34 -4.76 4.21
N GLN A 16 -13.51 -4.48 3.23
CA GLN A 16 -13.72 -4.81 1.82
C GLN A 16 -12.77 -5.92 1.36
N ILE A 17 -11.52 -5.84 1.77
CA ILE A 17 -10.48 -6.80 1.41
C ILE A 17 -9.52 -6.97 2.59
N GLU A 18 -8.68 -7.98 2.50
CA GLU A 18 -7.54 -8.15 3.41
C GLU A 18 -6.28 -7.70 2.69
N VAL A 19 -5.55 -6.77 3.30
CA VAL A 19 -4.33 -6.19 2.74
C VAL A 19 -3.12 -6.69 3.51
N ARG A 20 -2.15 -7.23 2.79
CA ARG A 20 -0.86 -7.64 3.35
C ARG A 20 0.10 -6.45 3.25
N ALA A 21 0.71 -6.07 4.36
CA ALA A 21 1.59 -4.91 4.39
C ALA A 21 2.78 -5.08 5.32
N ARG A 22 3.90 -4.47 4.97
CA ARG A 22 5.04 -4.27 5.85
C ARG A 22 4.93 -2.89 6.47
N ILE A 23 5.09 -2.81 7.79
CA ILE A 23 4.94 -1.57 8.54
C ILE A 23 6.14 -1.40 9.45
N GLY A 24 6.78 -0.25 9.39
CA GLY A 24 7.95 0.02 10.24
C GLY A 24 8.32 1.49 10.30
N GLY A 25 9.16 1.81 11.26
CA GLY A 25 9.63 3.18 11.45
C GLY A 25 8.77 3.99 12.41
N ASP A 26 9.21 5.22 12.64
CA ASP A 26 8.55 6.16 13.54
C ASP A 26 8.68 7.55 12.94
N GLY A 27 7.56 8.25 12.79
CA GLY A 27 7.50 9.57 12.18
C GLY A 27 6.24 9.75 11.35
N PRO A 28 6.20 10.80 10.51
CA PRO A 28 5.02 11.01 9.65
C PRO A 28 4.74 9.81 8.75
N PRO A 29 3.48 9.47 8.51
CA PRO A 29 3.13 8.30 7.71
C PRO A 29 3.45 8.48 6.23
N LEU A 30 4.06 7.44 5.63
CA LEU A 30 4.42 7.38 4.22
C LEU A 30 3.96 6.05 3.65
N LEU A 31 3.09 6.11 2.64
CA LEU A 31 2.56 4.95 1.93
C LEU A 31 3.38 4.70 0.68
N LEU A 32 3.88 3.47 0.50
CA LEU A 32 4.67 3.07 -0.66
C LEU A 32 3.88 2.07 -1.51
N LEU A 33 3.57 2.44 -2.75
CA LEU A 33 2.73 1.66 -3.66
C LEU A 33 3.54 1.10 -4.82
N HIS A 34 3.59 -0.24 -4.92
CA HIS A 34 4.36 -0.95 -5.95
C HIS A 34 3.69 -0.91 -7.31
N GLY A 35 4.44 -1.34 -8.34
CA GLY A 35 3.96 -1.47 -9.71
C GLY A 35 3.62 -2.90 -10.11
N ASN A 36 3.25 -3.08 -11.36
CA ASN A 36 2.97 -4.37 -11.97
C ASN A 36 4.23 -4.88 -12.71
N PRO A 37 4.64 -6.10 -12.54
CA PRO A 37 4.05 -7.24 -11.80
C PRO A 37 4.67 -7.47 -10.41
N GLN A 38 4.93 -6.42 -9.69
CA GLN A 38 5.67 -6.45 -8.44
C GLN A 38 4.74 -6.68 -7.22
N THR A 39 5.34 -6.67 -6.03
CA THR A 39 4.68 -6.67 -4.72
C THR A 39 5.37 -5.61 -3.86
N HIS A 40 4.95 -5.50 -2.59
CA HIS A 40 5.60 -4.59 -1.64
C HIS A 40 7.12 -4.85 -1.53
N LEU A 41 7.58 -6.04 -1.91
CA LEU A 41 9.00 -6.40 -1.82
C LEU A 41 9.90 -5.54 -2.72
N MET A 42 9.35 -4.85 -3.71
CA MET A 42 10.13 -3.92 -4.53
C MET A 42 10.76 -2.80 -3.71
N TRP A 43 10.18 -2.49 -2.55
CA TRP A 43 10.64 -1.41 -1.69
C TRP A 43 11.70 -1.86 -0.68
N ARG A 44 12.13 -3.13 -0.71
CA ARG A 44 12.97 -3.74 0.32
C ARG A 44 14.30 -3.02 0.55
N ARG A 45 14.82 -2.32 -0.45
CA ARG A 45 16.10 -1.62 -0.33
C ARG A 45 15.97 -0.20 0.19
N VAL A 46 14.85 0.46 -0.09
CA VAL A 46 14.62 1.85 0.32
C VAL A 46 13.79 1.98 1.59
N ALA A 47 12.88 1.06 1.85
CA ALA A 47 11.99 1.16 3.00
C ALA A 47 12.72 1.28 4.33
N PRO A 48 13.78 0.50 4.61
CA PRO A 48 14.50 0.66 5.89
C PRO A 48 15.14 2.04 6.06
N ARG A 49 15.59 2.67 4.99
CA ARG A 49 16.14 4.04 5.05
C ARG A 49 15.04 5.05 5.30
N LEU A 50 13.90 4.89 4.64
CA LEU A 50 12.75 5.78 4.84
C LEU A 50 12.20 5.65 6.25
N ALA A 51 12.27 4.46 6.84
CA ALA A 51 11.80 4.19 8.19
C ALA A 51 12.62 4.94 9.27
N GLU A 52 13.79 5.46 8.93
CA GLU A 52 14.55 6.30 9.83
C GLU A 52 13.85 7.66 10.08
N HIS A 53 12.98 8.08 9.15
CA HIS A 53 12.33 9.39 9.18
C HIS A 53 10.81 9.33 9.11
N PHE A 54 10.24 8.21 8.71
CA PHE A 54 8.82 8.04 8.47
C PHE A 54 8.29 6.77 9.12
N THR A 55 6.99 6.76 9.39
CA THR A 55 6.26 5.51 9.58
C THR A 55 5.91 5.01 8.18
N VAL A 56 6.58 3.95 7.75
CA VAL A 56 6.44 3.42 6.38
C VAL A 56 5.40 2.32 6.35
N VAL A 57 4.47 2.41 5.41
CA VAL A 57 3.47 1.37 5.15
C VAL A 57 3.63 0.95 3.69
N ALA A 58 4.00 -0.31 3.47
CA ALA A 58 4.24 -0.86 2.13
C ALA A 58 3.31 -2.06 1.91
N PRO A 59 2.09 -1.83 1.37
CA PRO A 59 1.14 -2.91 1.12
C PRO A 59 1.35 -3.56 -0.24
N ASP A 60 0.81 -4.79 -0.38
CA ASP A 60 0.53 -5.36 -1.69
C ASP A 60 -0.80 -4.78 -2.18
N LEU A 61 -0.82 -4.30 -3.42
CA LEU A 61 -2.04 -3.77 -4.02
C LEU A 61 -3.08 -4.89 -4.22
N ARG A 62 -4.34 -4.51 -4.31
CA ARG A 62 -5.44 -5.42 -4.66
C ARG A 62 -5.05 -6.25 -5.88
N GLY A 63 -5.18 -7.58 -5.75
CA GLY A 63 -4.83 -8.51 -6.81
C GLY A 63 -3.37 -8.94 -6.85
N TYR A 64 -2.53 -8.42 -5.97
CA TYR A 64 -1.09 -8.72 -5.95
C TYR A 64 -0.66 -9.34 -4.62
N GLY A 65 0.42 -10.12 -4.68
CA GLY A 65 1.03 -10.72 -3.50
C GLY A 65 0.03 -11.51 -2.67
N LYS A 66 -0.05 -11.20 -1.38
CA LYS A 66 -0.96 -11.85 -0.42
C LYS A 66 -2.21 -11.03 -0.11
N THR A 67 -2.38 -9.88 -0.75
CA THR A 67 -3.61 -9.11 -0.66
C THR A 67 -4.73 -9.80 -1.43
N SER A 68 -5.98 -9.59 -1.01
CA SER A 68 -7.16 -10.18 -1.65
C SER A 68 -7.18 -9.97 -3.16
N LYS A 69 -7.71 -10.97 -3.87
CA LYS A 69 -7.80 -11.00 -5.33
C LYS A 69 -9.26 -11.16 -5.75
N PRO A 70 -10.08 -10.10 -5.58
CA PRO A 70 -11.50 -10.17 -5.97
C PRO A 70 -11.66 -10.49 -7.45
N HIS A 71 -12.76 -11.14 -7.81
CA HIS A 71 -13.06 -11.38 -9.21
C HIS A 71 -13.32 -10.06 -9.92
N SER A 72 -12.79 -9.93 -11.15
CA SER A 72 -13.04 -8.77 -11.99
C SER A 72 -14.43 -8.87 -12.63
N SER A 73 -15.08 -7.73 -12.84
CA SER A 73 -16.29 -7.63 -13.64
C SER A 73 -15.93 -7.30 -15.09
N PRO A 74 -16.89 -7.37 -16.05
CA PRO A 74 -16.60 -7.05 -17.45
C PRO A 74 -16.04 -5.64 -17.67
N ASP A 75 -16.40 -4.68 -16.83
CA ASP A 75 -15.88 -3.32 -16.90
C ASP A 75 -14.61 -3.11 -16.07
N HIS A 76 -14.11 -4.17 -15.42
CA HIS A 76 -12.93 -4.15 -14.56
C HIS A 76 -13.02 -3.17 -13.38
N ALA A 77 -14.21 -2.73 -12.98
CA ALA A 77 -14.41 -1.78 -11.89
C ALA A 77 -13.75 -2.21 -10.57
N PRO A 78 -13.76 -3.51 -10.17
CA PRO A 78 -13.08 -3.94 -8.94
C PRO A 78 -11.59 -3.69 -8.92
N TYR A 79 -10.98 -3.43 -10.08
CA TYR A 79 -9.54 -3.13 -10.19
C TYR A 79 -9.26 -1.74 -10.77
N SER A 80 -10.25 -0.85 -10.74
CA SER A 80 -10.04 0.53 -11.15
C SER A 80 -9.06 1.22 -10.20
N LYS A 81 -8.34 2.24 -10.69
CA LYS A 81 -7.42 3.01 -9.85
C LYS A 81 -8.15 3.74 -8.74
N ARG A 82 -9.40 4.14 -8.98
CA ARG A 82 -10.24 4.78 -7.97
C ARG A 82 -10.56 3.82 -6.82
N VAL A 83 -10.94 2.58 -7.12
CA VAL A 83 -11.22 1.56 -6.10
C VAL A 83 -9.94 1.21 -5.35
N MET A 84 -8.83 1.06 -6.07
CA MET A 84 -7.53 0.76 -5.46
C MET A 84 -7.07 1.90 -4.55
N ALA A 85 -7.37 3.15 -4.89
CA ALA A 85 -7.07 4.29 -4.03
C ALA A 85 -7.91 4.25 -2.74
N ILE A 86 -9.19 3.88 -2.84
CA ILE A 86 -10.05 3.71 -1.66
C ILE A 86 -9.51 2.63 -0.73
N ASP A 87 -8.97 1.53 -1.28
CA ASP A 87 -8.32 0.50 -0.46
C ASP A 87 -7.24 1.11 0.43
N GLN A 88 -6.46 2.04 -0.10
CA GLN A 88 -5.35 2.63 0.63
C GLN A 88 -5.83 3.62 1.70
N ILE A 89 -6.88 4.38 1.42
CA ILE A 89 -7.50 5.24 2.42
C ILE A 89 -7.99 4.39 3.60
N GLU A 90 -8.68 3.28 3.31
CA GLU A 90 -9.21 2.38 4.34
C GLU A 90 -8.08 1.71 5.14
N LEU A 91 -7.03 1.26 4.45
CA LEU A 91 -5.86 0.68 5.10
C LEU A 91 -5.24 1.66 6.08
N MET A 92 -4.95 2.87 5.62
CA MET A 92 -4.29 3.87 6.44
C MET A 92 -5.19 4.30 7.61
N ALA A 93 -6.50 4.40 7.40
CA ALA A 93 -7.45 4.70 8.47
C ALA A 93 -7.46 3.63 9.55
N ARG A 94 -7.39 2.33 9.16
CA ARG A 94 -7.32 1.22 10.11
C ARG A 94 -6.03 1.26 10.93
N LEU A 95 -4.96 1.82 10.37
CA LEU A 95 -3.70 1.99 11.07
C LEU A 95 -3.64 3.31 11.88
N GLY A 96 -4.69 4.11 11.84
CA GLY A 96 -4.78 5.36 12.57
C GLY A 96 -4.22 6.57 11.83
N HIS A 97 -3.96 6.44 10.52
CA HIS A 97 -3.38 7.52 9.71
C HIS A 97 -4.42 8.11 8.77
N HIS A 98 -4.94 9.28 9.10
CA HIS A 98 -5.93 9.98 8.28
C HIS A 98 -5.30 11.00 7.33
N ARG A 99 -4.02 11.31 7.53
CA ARG A 99 -3.21 12.17 6.66
C ARG A 99 -1.87 11.48 6.46
N PHE A 100 -1.41 11.39 5.21
CA PHE A 100 -0.18 10.70 4.89
C PHE A 100 0.36 11.16 3.54
N SER A 101 1.67 10.96 3.35
CA SER A 101 2.31 11.11 2.05
C SER A 101 2.30 9.76 1.33
N ALA A 102 2.33 9.79 0.01
CA ALA A 102 2.36 8.57 -0.79
C ALA A 102 3.41 8.69 -1.89
N ALA A 103 4.10 7.59 -2.14
CA ALA A 103 4.98 7.42 -3.29
C ALA A 103 4.58 6.15 -4.02
N GLY A 104 4.58 6.18 -5.34
CA GLY A 104 4.17 5.04 -6.14
C GLY A 104 5.04 4.86 -7.36
N HIS A 105 5.10 3.63 -7.85
CA HIS A 105 5.84 3.26 -9.05
C HIS A 105 4.88 2.55 -10.02
N ASP A 106 4.90 2.94 -11.30
CA ASP A 106 4.10 2.34 -12.36
C ASP A 106 2.60 2.36 -11.99
N ARG A 107 1.96 1.21 -11.82
CA ARG A 107 0.55 1.12 -11.42
C ARG A 107 0.32 1.76 -10.05
N GLY A 108 1.27 1.58 -9.11
CA GLY A 108 1.23 2.25 -7.81
C GLY A 108 1.28 3.76 -7.94
N GLY A 109 2.04 4.27 -8.91
CA GLY A 109 2.06 5.70 -9.22
C GLY A 109 0.70 6.21 -9.69
N ARG A 110 -0.02 5.42 -10.48
CA ARG A 110 -1.37 5.77 -10.93
C ARG A 110 -2.36 5.78 -9.78
N VAL A 111 -2.24 4.85 -8.84
CA VAL A 111 -3.06 4.82 -7.64
C VAL A 111 -2.76 6.04 -6.77
N ALA A 112 -1.49 6.38 -6.58
CA ALA A 112 -1.07 7.55 -5.80
C ALA A 112 -1.63 8.84 -6.42
N TYR A 113 -1.58 8.95 -7.73
CA TYR A 113 -2.14 10.09 -8.46
C TYR A 113 -3.65 10.21 -8.23
N ARG A 114 -4.36 9.09 -8.29
CA ARG A 114 -5.81 9.05 -8.04
C ARG A 114 -6.12 9.45 -6.59
N LEU A 115 -5.32 9.00 -5.63
CA LEU A 115 -5.43 9.41 -4.23
C LEU A 115 -5.37 10.93 -4.09
N ALA A 116 -4.39 11.56 -4.74
CA ALA A 116 -4.18 13.00 -4.65
C ALA A 116 -5.34 13.78 -5.30
N LEU A 117 -5.93 13.25 -6.37
CA LEU A 117 -7.05 13.92 -7.06
C LEU A 117 -8.37 13.79 -6.30
N ASP A 118 -8.65 12.61 -5.74
CA ASP A 118 -9.97 12.29 -5.17
C ASP A 118 -10.05 12.56 -3.66
N HIS A 119 -8.92 12.61 -3.01
CA HIS A 119 -8.83 12.69 -1.54
C HIS A 119 -7.73 13.65 -1.11
#